data_f31fdf9d109ca660bdbe120946633783
#
_entry.id   f31fdf9d109ca660bdbe120946633783
#
_cell.length_a   1.000
_cell.length_b   1.000
_cell.length_c   1.000
_cell.angle_alpha   90.00
_cell.angle_beta   90.00
_cell.angle_gamma   90.00
#
_symmetry.space_group_name_H-M   'P 1'
#
loop_
_entity.id
_entity.type
_entity.pdbx_description
1 polymer ?
#
loop_
_entity_poly.entity_id
_entity_poly.type
_entity_poly.pdbx_seq_one_letter_code
_entity_poly.pdbx_strand_id
1 'polypeptide(L)'
;MREFKGRVVAPGTVTAPALVSHGGLNTLASFQKALQFGDKKATCGDQNNPDLYGKVMLGKALCLPQTIGSTTGGLVLYCACAMKRRPACMLFSKPIDSLAAAGSILASVWLEGEQMPVVDSLGDEFLDYVKDDMTVTIREDGTVCVD
;
A
#
# COMPACT_ATOMS: atom_id res chain seq x y z
N MET A 1 14.60 12.17 11.06
CA MET A 1 13.94 10.83 11.04
C MET A 1 12.93 10.72 12.18
N ARG A 2 11.76 10.18 11.87
CA ARG A 2 10.71 9.96 12.87
C ARG A 2 10.21 8.52 12.77
N GLU A 3 9.91 7.89 13.89
CA GLU A 3 9.46 6.51 13.99
C GLU A 3 7.99 6.44 14.36
N PHE A 4 7.28 5.50 13.74
CA PHE A 4 5.88 5.22 14.02
C PHE A 4 5.69 3.71 14.22
N LYS A 5 4.78 3.36 15.10
CA LYS A 5 4.42 1.95 15.34
C LYS A 5 2.94 1.73 15.08
N GLY A 6 2.66 0.65 14.39
CA GLY A 6 1.31 0.19 14.13
C GLY A 6 1.22 -1.31 14.30
N ARG A 7 0.20 -1.89 13.68
CA ARG A 7 -0.01 -3.33 13.69
C ARG A 7 0.53 -3.93 12.39
N VAL A 8 1.38 -4.94 12.48
CA VAL A 8 1.87 -5.67 11.31
C VAL A 8 0.76 -6.58 10.80
N VAL A 9 0.29 -6.32 9.59
CA VAL A 9 -0.73 -7.14 8.91
C VAL A 9 -0.06 -8.17 8.02
N ALA A 10 0.93 -7.75 7.23
CA ALA A 10 1.78 -8.64 6.45
C ALA A 10 3.24 -8.25 6.71
N PRO A 11 4.10 -9.22 7.07
CA PRO A 11 5.47 -8.92 7.49
C PRO A 11 6.39 -8.62 6.32
N GLY A 12 7.52 -8.00 6.63
CA GLY A 12 8.61 -7.77 5.69
C GLY A 12 9.38 -6.50 6.01
N THR A 13 10.53 -6.36 5.38
CA THR A 13 11.39 -5.18 5.47
C THR A 13 11.49 -4.54 4.10
N VAL A 14 11.45 -3.23 4.04
CA VAL A 14 11.56 -2.51 2.77
C VAL A 14 11.96 -1.06 3.03
N THR A 15 12.66 -0.48 2.05
CA THR A 15 12.92 0.96 1.98
C THR A 15 12.44 1.45 0.63
N ALA A 16 11.59 2.47 0.62
CA ALA A 16 11.01 3.01 -0.60
C ALA A 16 10.60 4.46 -0.44
N PRO A 17 10.50 5.22 -1.54
CA PRO A 17 9.98 6.58 -1.49
C PRO A 17 8.47 6.56 -1.25
N ALA A 18 7.99 7.49 -0.45
CA ALA A 18 6.58 7.62 -0.11
C ALA A 18 5.74 8.14 -1.28
N LEU A 19 4.52 7.64 -1.36
CA LEU A 19 3.45 8.20 -2.17
C LEU A 19 2.23 8.31 -1.26
N VAL A 20 1.75 9.54 -1.03
CA VAL A 20 0.78 9.84 0.04
C VAL A 20 -0.58 10.17 -0.53
N SER A 21 -1.61 9.56 0.05
CA SER A 21 -3.01 9.88 -0.21
C SER A 21 -3.71 10.23 1.09
N HIS A 22 -4.49 11.30 1.10
CA HIS A 22 -5.36 11.65 2.23
C HIS A 22 -6.79 11.13 2.05
N GLY A 23 -7.08 10.55 0.87
CA GLY A 23 -8.33 9.85 0.58
C GLY A 23 -8.16 8.34 0.60
N GLY A 24 -9.26 7.63 0.80
CA GLY A 24 -9.24 6.16 0.76
C GLY A 24 -8.86 5.62 -0.62
N LEU A 25 -8.22 4.46 -0.64
CA LEU A 25 -7.83 3.79 -1.87
C LEU A 25 -8.93 2.83 -2.33
N ASN A 26 -9.53 3.11 -3.47
CA ASN A 26 -10.37 2.13 -4.16
C ASN A 26 -9.44 1.18 -4.93
N THR A 27 -9.28 -0.04 -4.44
CA THR A 27 -8.31 -0.98 -4.99
C THR A 27 -8.59 -1.34 -6.44
N LEU A 28 -9.83 -1.64 -6.79
CA LEU A 28 -10.15 -2.01 -8.17
C LEU A 28 -9.90 -0.85 -9.13
N ALA A 29 -10.43 0.33 -8.85
CA ALA A 29 -10.24 1.50 -9.73
C ALA A 29 -8.77 1.88 -9.83
N SER A 30 -8.02 1.79 -8.74
CA SER A 30 -6.62 2.19 -8.69
C SER A 30 -5.71 1.25 -9.48
N PHE A 31 -5.94 -0.07 -9.40
CA PHE A 31 -5.10 -1.09 -10.06
C PHE A 31 -5.65 -1.59 -11.39
N GLN A 32 -6.78 -1.07 -11.86
CA GLN A 32 -7.43 -1.57 -13.08
C GLN A 32 -6.51 -1.52 -14.30
N LYS A 33 -5.78 -0.42 -14.48
CA LYS A 33 -4.84 -0.29 -15.61
C LYS A 33 -3.73 -1.35 -15.54
N ALA A 34 -3.23 -1.63 -14.36
CA ALA A 34 -2.18 -2.61 -14.16
C ALA A 34 -2.66 -4.04 -14.44
N LEU A 35 -3.85 -4.38 -13.94
CA LEU A 35 -4.33 -5.76 -13.96
C LEU A 35 -5.07 -6.12 -15.26
N GLN A 36 -5.78 -5.18 -15.87
CA GLN A 36 -6.61 -5.43 -17.04
C GLN A 36 -6.01 -4.91 -18.34
N PHE A 37 -5.23 -3.83 -18.29
CA PHE A 37 -4.72 -3.18 -19.49
C PHE A 37 -3.19 -3.24 -19.64
N GLY A 38 -2.52 -4.05 -18.82
CA GLY A 38 -1.10 -4.33 -18.98
C GLY A 38 -0.13 -3.24 -18.56
N ASP A 39 -0.57 -2.28 -17.76
CA ASP A 39 0.30 -1.22 -17.27
C ASP A 39 1.27 -1.76 -16.18
N LYS A 40 2.51 -1.96 -16.56
CA LYS A 40 3.56 -2.52 -15.69
C LYS A 40 4.00 -1.55 -14.57
N LYS A 41 3.69 -0.27 -14.69
CA LYS A 41 4.04 0.75 -13.69
C LYS A 41 3.02 0.86 -12.58
N ALA A 42 1.90 0.15 -12.67
CA ALA A 42 0.78 0.27 -11.74
C ALA A 42 0.39 1.73 -11.53
N THR A 43 0.12 2.44 -12.61
CA THR A 43 -0.37 3.81 -12.56
C THR A 43 -1.79 3.83 -11.99
N CYS A 44 -2.02 4.64 -10.97
CA CYS A 44 -3.33 4.75 -10.34
C CYS A 44 -4.36 5.28 -11.33
N GLY A 45 -5.43 4.51 -11.54
CA GLY A 45 -6.51 4.84 -12.45
C GLY A 45 -7.75 5.42 -11.79
N ASP A 46 -7.75 5.63 -10.49
CA ASP A 46 -8.90 6.13 -9.75
C ASP A 46 -9.03 7.65 -9.89
N GLN A 47 -9.93 8.09 -10.77
CA GLN A 47 -10.19 9.50 -11.01
C GLN A 47 -10.78 10.23 -9.80
N ASN A 48 -11.32 9.49 -8.84
CA ASN A 48 -11.91 10.07 -7.63
C ASN A 48 -10.86 10.29 -6.53
N ASN A 49 -9.62 9.91 -6.75
CA ASN A 49 -8.52 10.15 -5.81
C ASN A 49 -7.52 11.15 -6.43
N PRO A 50 -7.64 12.45 -6.12
CA PRO A 50 -6.78 13.46 -6.73
C PRO A 50 -5.32 13.37 -6.31
N ASP A 51 -5.04 12.77 -5.15
CA ASP A 51 -3.67 12.62 -4.65
C ASP A 51 -2.89 11.56 -5.45
N LEU A 52 -3.57 10.52 -5.93
CA LEU A 52 -2.92 9.37 -6.57
C LEU A 52 -3.17 9.28 -8.08
N TYR A 53 -4.24 9.85 -8.59
CA TYR A 53 -4.61 9.68 -10.00
C TYR A 53 -3.46 10.01 -10.94
N GLY A 54 -3.12 9.08 -11.83
CA GLY A 54 -2.05 9.24 -12.80
C GLY A 54 -0.64 9.03 -12.25
N LYS A 55 -0.49 8.75 -10.97
CA LYS A 55 0.83 8.51 -10.36
C LYS A 55 1.19 7.04 -10.37
N VAL A 56 2.49 6.76 -10.50
CA VAL A 56 3.04 5.40 -10.49
C VAL A 56 3.08 4.88 -9.06
N MET A 57 2.42 3.75 -8.81
CA MET A 57 2.42 3.12 -7.47
C MET A 57 3.49 2.05 -7.33
N LEU A 58 4.00 1.51 -8.44
CA LEU A 58 5.02 0.47 -8.42
C LEU A 58 6.27 0.92 -7.65
N GLY A 59 6.69 0.12 -6.68
CA GLY A 59 7.89 0.40 -5.90
C GLY A 59 7.79 1.54 -4.92
N LYS A 60 6.60 2.08 -4.67
CA LYS A 60 6.38 3.17 -3.71
C LYS A 60 5.91 2.65 -2.36
N ALA A 61 6.27 3.35 -1.30
CA ALA A 61 5.64 3.18 0.01
C ALA A 61 4.32 3.95 -0.02
N LEU A 62 3.23 3.23 -0.22
CA LEU A 62 1.91 3.83 -0.37
C LEU A 62 1.31 4.11 1.01
N CYS A 63 1.16 5.39 1.35
CA CYS A 63 0.69 5.87 2.65
C CYS A 63 -0.72 6.45 2.50
N LEU A 64 -1.68 5.91 3.24
CA LEU A 64 -3.09 6.24 3.03
C LEU A 64 -3.92 5.97 4.31
N PRO A 65 -5.15 6.51 4.39
CA PRO A 65 -5.97 6.26 5.58
C PRO A 65 -6.56 4.84 5.60
N GLN A 66 -7.11 4.38 4.49
CA GLN A 66 -7.82 3.09 4.41
C GLN A 66 -8.06 2.69 2.96
N THR A 67 -8.45 1.43 2.75
CA THR A 67 -9.01 0.98 1.49
C THR A 67 -10.53 1.18 1.52
N ILE A 68 -11.11 1.48 0.36
CA ILE A 68 -12.55 1.67 0.19
C ILE A 68 -13.02 0.90 -1.04
N GLY A 69 -14.33 0.72 -1.16
CA GLY A 69 -14.98 0.16 -2.34
C GLY A 69 -15.33 -1.31 -2.22
N SER A 70 -15.00 -2.08 -3.25
CA SER A 70 -15.55 -3.39 -3.52
C SER A 70 -15.11 -4.50 -2.54
N THR A 71 -15.95 -5.51 -2.39
CA THR A 71 -15.62 -6.77 -1.71
C THR A 71 -14.49 -7.55 -2.39
N THR A 72 -14.10 -7.19 -3.60
CA THR A 72 -12.98 -7.80 -4.33
C THR A 72 -11.62 -7.20 -4.01
N GLY A 73 -11.55 -6.24 -3.08
CA GLY A 73 -10.31 -5.52 -2.77
C GLY A 73 -9.14 -6.43 -2.43
N GLY A 74 -9.38 -7.48 -1.65
CA GLY A 74 -8.34 -8.45 -1.30
C GLY A 74 -7.82 -9.21 -2.51
N LEU A 75 -8.71 -9.64 -3.40
CA LEU A 75 -8.32 -10.32 -4.63
C LEU A 75 -7.48 -9.40 -5.53
N VAL A 76 -7.85 -8.14 -5.64
CA VAL A 76 -7.11 -7.16 -6.43
C VAL A 76 -5.69 -7.01 -5.89
N LEU A 77 -5.52 -6.87 -4.58
CA LEU A 77 -4.19 -6.76 -3.97
C LEU A 77 -3.36 -8.03 -4.17
N TYR A 78 -3.97 -9.20 -4.01
CA TYR A 78 -3.31 -10.47 -4.29
C TYR A 78 -2.81 -10.53 -5.74
N CYS A 79 -3.67 -10.19 -6.70
CA CYS A 79 -3.31 -10.20 -8.12
C CYS A 79 -2.21 -9.19 -8.44
N ALA A 80 -2.22 -8.01 -7.83
CA ALA A 80 -1.17 -7.02 -8.01
C ALA A 80 0.19 -7.58 -7.55
N CYS A 81 0.22 -8.28 -6.44
CA CYS A 81 1.42 -8.95 -5.96
C CYS A 81 1.86 -10.07 -6.92
N ALA A 82 0.93 -10.93 -7.35
CA ALA A 82 1.22 -12.05 -8.24
C ALA A 82 1.76 -11.59 -9.60
N MET A 83 1.24 -10.48 -10.11
CA MET A 83 1.65 -9.91 -11.39
C MET A 83 2.87 -8.98 -11.29
N LYS A 84 3.43 -8.81 -10.11
CA LYS A 84 4.59 -7.92 -9.84
C LYS A 84 4.28 -6.46 -10.18
N ARG A 85 3.06 -6.01 -9.91
CA ARG A 85 2.57 -4.66 -10.20
C ARG A 85 2.02 -4.03 -8.93
N ARG A 86 2.77 -4.13 -7.86
CA ARG A 86 2.37 -3.72 -6.53
C ARG A 86 3.21 -2.56 -6.00
N PRO A 87 2.69 -1.79 -5.03
CA PRO A 87 3.53 -0.91 -4.22
C PRO A 87 4.63 -1.71 -3.50
N ALA A 88 5.67 -1.03 -3.05
CA ALA A 88 6.70 -1.66 -2.23
C ALA A 88 6.12 -2.09 -0.87
N CYS A 89 5.24 -1.28 -0.32
CA CYS A 89 4.51 -1.56 0.91
C CYS A 89 3.25 -0.71 0.98
N MET A 90 2.34 -1.06 1.89
CA MET A 90 1.14 -0.26 2.16
C MET A 90 1.09 0.08 3.66
N LEU A 91 0.91 1.36 3.96
CA LEU A 91 0.94 1.90 5.31
C LEU A 91 -0.35 2.68 5.57
N PHE A 92 -1.11 2.24 6.56
CA PHE A 92 -2.42 2.79 6.85
C PHE A 92 -2.42 3.55 8.17
N SER A 93 -3.02 4.75 8.18
CA SER A 93 -3.23 5.48 9.43
C SER A 93 -4.31 4.84 10.29
N LYS A 94 -5.31 4.23 9.66
CA LYS A 94 -6.46 3.56 10.30
C LYS A 94 -6.32 2.04 10.18
N PRO A 95 -7.16 1.26 10.91
CA PRO A 95 -7.21 -0.18 10.69
C PRO A 95 -7.59 -0.53 9.26
N ILE A 96 -6.88 -1.49 8.67
CA ILE A 96 -7.21 -2.02 7.34
C ILE A 96 -8.49 -2.86 7.43
N ASP A 97 -9.31 -2.84 6.38
CA ASP A 97 -10.48 -3.72 6.32
C ASP A 97 -10.07 -5.19 6.16
N SER A 98 -10.95 -6.09 6.59
CA SER A 98 -10.66 -7.53 6.61
C SER A 98 -10.43 -8.13 5.23
N LEU A 99 -11.08 -7.61 4.20
CA LEU A 99 -10.94 -8.13 2.83
C LEU A 99 -9.57 -7.79 2.24
N ALA A 100 -9.15 -6.53 2.37
CA ALA A 100 -7.82 -6.11 1.91
C ALA A 100 -6.72 -6.80 2.73
N ALA A 101 -6.92 -6.94 4.04
CA ALA A 101 -6.00 -7.66 4.91
C ALA A 101 -5.84 -9.13 4.46
N ALA A 102 -6.95 -9.81 4.17
CA ALA A 102 -6.92 -11.21 3.73
C ALA A 102 -6.10 -11.36 2.44
N GLY A 103 -6.31 -10.51 1.45
CA GLY A 103 -5.54 -10.55 0.20
C GLY A 103 -4.05 -10.32 0.41
N SER A 104 -3.69 -9.36 1.25
CA SER A 104 -2.30 -9.05 1.57
C SER A 104 -1.62 -10.19 2.33
N ILE A 105 -2.31 -10.80 3.28
CA ILE A 105 -1.80 -11.94 4.05
C ILE A 105 -1.61 -13.16 3.15
N LEU A 106 -2.59 -13.47 2.30
CA LEU A 106 -2.48 -14.60 1.36
C LEU A 106 -1.31 -14.40 0.40
N ALA A 107 -1.10 -13.19 -0.08
CA ALA A 107 0.05 -12.89 -0.93
C ALA A 107 1.38 -13.15 -0.19
N SER A 108 1.47 -12.77 1.08
CA SER A 108 2.68 -12.99 1.88
C SER A 108 2.97 -14.47 2.14
N VAL A 109 1.92 -15.31 2.19
CA VAL A 109 2.04 -16.75 2.47
C VAL A 109 2.26 -17.57 1.21
N TRP A 110 1.54 -17.25 0.12
CA TRP A 110 1.50 -18.10 -1.07
C TRP A 110 2.45 -17.66 -2.19
N LEU A 111 2.86 -16.39 -2.22
CA LEU A 111 3.71 -15.87 -3.30
C LEU A 111 5.15 -15.74 -2.80
N GLU A 112 6.03 -16.58 -3.31
CA GLU A 112 7.46 -16.51 -2.98
C GLU A 112 8.11 -15.31 -3.67
N GLY A 113 8.85 -14.50 -2.89
CA GLY A 113 9.60 -13.38 -3.42
C GLY A 113 8.79 -12.15 -3.77
N GLU A 114 7.46 -12.20 -3.63
CA GLU A 114 6.57 -11.10 -4.00
C GLU A 114 5.85 -10.55 -2.76
N GLN A 115 6.62 -10.33 -1.71
CA GLN A 115 6.07 -9.80 -0.47
C GLN A 115 5.82 -8.30 -0.56
N MET A 116 4.64 -7.89 -0.11
CA MET A 116 4.29 -6.49 0.07
C MET A 116 3.96 -6.30 1.55
N PRO A 117 4.90 -5.77 2.35
CA PRO A 117 4.63 -5.52 3.76
C PRO A 117 3.45 -4.56 3.94
N VAL A 118 2.62 -4.83 4.95
CA VAL A 118 1.47 -4.00 5.28
C VAL A 118 1.46 -3.75 6.78
N VAL A 119 1.42 -2.48 7.17
CA VAL A 119 1.28 -2.04 8.55
C VAL A 119 0.08 -1.10 8.63
N ASP A 120 -0.81 -1.33 9.59
CA ASP A 120 -1.97 -0.47 9.79
C ASP A 120 -1.97 0.18 11.18
N SER A 121 -2.99 0.99 11.44
CA SER A 121 -3.18 1.65 12.73
C SER A 121 -1.99 2.52 13.15
N LEU A 122 -1.32 3.13 12.16
CA LEU A 122 -0.16 4.00 12.41
C LEU A 122 -0.56 5.35 13.01
N GLY A 123 -1.82 5.74 12.88
CA GLY A 123 -2.35 6.97 13.45
C GLY A 123 -2.31 8.16 12.49
N ASP A 124 -3.10 9.19 12.84
CA ASP A 124 -3.20 10.39 12.02
C ASP A 124 -1.89 11.18 11.97
N GLU A 125 -1.11 11.15 13.04
CA GLU A 125 0.20 11.81 13.08
C GLU A 125 1.15 11.30 12.01
N PHE A 126 1.10 9.98 11.73
CA PHE A 126 1.91 9.40 10.66
C PHE A 126 1.52 10.00 9.31
N LEU A 127 0.23 10.01 8.99
CA LEU A 127 -0.24 10.48 7.70
C LEU A 127 -0.02 12.00 7.53
N ASP A 128 -0.11 12.75 8.61
CA ASP A 128 0.16 14.19 8.60
C ASP A 128 1.65 14.51 8.41
N TYR A 129 2.52 13.64 8.92
CA TYR A 129 3.97 13.85 8.86
C TYR A 129 4.57 13.45 7.50
N VAL A 130 4.18 12.30 6.97
CA VAL A 130 4.77 11.74 5.74
C VAL A 130 4.35 12.56 4.52
N LYS A 131 5.31 12.86 3.64
CA LYS A 131 5.09 13.58 2.38
C LYS A 131 5.65 12.76 1.23
N ASP A 132 5.16 13.05 0.03
CA ASP A 132 5.66 12.41 -1.18
C ASP A 132 7.17 12.50 -1.27
N ASP A 133 7.78 11.41 -1.71
CA ASP A 133 9.21 11.25 -1.92
C ASP A 133 10.08 11.20 -0.66
N MET A 134 9.52 11.30 0.52
CA MET A 134 10.25 10.99 1.76
C MET A 134 10.64 9.52 1.77
N THR A 135 11.80 9.21 2.34
CA THR A 135 12.26 7.82 2.46
C THR A 135 11.54 7.13 3.61
N VAL A 136 10.87 6.02 3.30
CA VAL A 136 10.15 5.21 4.29
C VAL A 136 10.84 3.86 4.39
N THR A 137 11.13 3.45 5.63
CA THR A 137 11.74 2.14 5.91
C THR A 137 10.89 1.39 6.92
N ILE A 138 10.54 0.14 6.60
CA ILE A 138 9.91 -0.79 7.55
C ILE A 138 10.99 -1.73 8.08
N ARG A 139 11.16 -1.76 9.41
CA ARG A 139 12.09 -2.66 10.09
C ARG A 139 11.44 -4.01 10.36
N GLU A 140 12.25 -5.01 10.75
CA GLU A 140 11.77 -6.36 11.05
C GLU A 140 10.68 -6.41 12.12
N ASP A 141 10.76 -5.52 13.12
CA ASP A 141 9.76 -5.44 14.19
C ASP A 141 8.47 -4.70 13.79
N GLY A 142 8.38 -4.24 12.54
CA GLY A 142 7.23 -3.48 12.04
C GLY A 142 7.32 -1.98 12.31
N THR A 143 8.39 -1.49 12.89
CA THR A 143 8.60 -0.05 13.08
C THR A 143 8.75 0.63 11.73
N VAL A 144 8.00 1.72 11.51
CA VAL A 144 8.03 2.52 10.29
C VAL A 144 8.83 3.79 10.56
N CYS A 145 9.92 3.95 9.82
CA CYS A 145 10.79 5.12 9.92
C CYS A 145 10.58 6.01 8.69
N VAL A 146 10.38 7.30 8.93
CA VAL A 146 10.16 8.29 7.85
C VAL A 146 11.25 9.35 7.94
N ASP A 147 11.94 9.57 6.82
CA ASP A 147 13.09 10.48 6.77
C ASP A 147 13.00 11.46 5.60
#